data_bce11990f7f103e5da26c46e1e1e8b6e
#
_entry.id   bce11990f7f103e5da26c46e1e1e8b6e
#
_cell.length_a   1.000
_cell.length_b   1.000
_cell.length_c   1.000
_cell.angle_alpha   90.00
_cell.angle_beta   90.00
_cell.angle_gamma   90.00
#
_symmetry.space_group_name_H-M   'P 1'
#
loop_
_entity.id
_entity.type
_entity.pdbx_description
1 polymer ?
#
loop_
_entity_poly.entity_id
_entity_poly.type
_entity_poly.pdbx_seq_one_letter_code
_entity_poly.pdbx_strand_id
1 'polypeptide(L)'
;KDVLDKQYEEDSIYGLTIMLEKIAAYVVLFCIAFIVRKPIEGIIFTVSFMAVRQTTGGFHAKSFLGCLTGSVLTLLMALEIIAPLIEKYEMVKGIIFILSTVCIWCFAPVNHPNLALSKCEQQEYKMWSRKVLGMEFGVIVIAYLLHMRWQQYMMIAIMFCAVFILIAKIVRQEVKCDEK
;
A
#
# COMPACT_ATOMS: atom_id res chain seq x y z
N LYS A 1 38.08 -3.36 -9.38
CA LYS A 1 37.19 -4.16 -10.25
C LYS A 1 36.44 -5.20 -9.41
N ASP A 2 37.16 -6.03 -8.64
CA ASP A 2 36.57 -7.10 -7.81
C ASP A 2 35.59 -6.60 -6.70
N VAL A 3 35.79 -5.39 -6.17
CA VAL A 3 34.93 -4.81 -5.13
C VAL A 3 33.62 -4.31 -5.72
N LEU A 4 33.66 -3.72 -6.92
CA LEU A 4 32.46 -3.29 -7.65
C LEU A 4 31.63 -4.48 -8.09
N ASP A 5 32.27 -5.57 -8.59
CA ASP A 5 31.56 -6.79 -8.99
C ASP A 5 30.86 -7.45 -7.80
N LYS A 6 31.47 -7.49 -6.61
CA LYS A 6 30.83 -8.01 -5.40
C LYS A 6 29.63 -7.16 -4.95
N GLN A 7 29.75 -5.83 -5.02
CA GLN A 7 28.66 -4.94 -4.64
C GLN A 7 27.46 -5.09 -5.58
N TYR A 8 27.68 -5.22 -6.89
CA TYR A 8 26.63 -5.51 -7.86
C TYR A 8 25.96 -6.88 -7.63
N GLU A 9 26.73 -7.88 -7.21
CA GLU A 9 26.20 -9.23 -6.88
C GLU A 9 25.33 -9.17 -5.63
N GLU A 10 25.76 -8.50 -4.56
CA GLU A 10 25.00 -8.31 -3.33
C GLU A 10 23.70 -7.53 -3.57
N ASP A 11 23.74 -6.45 -4.34
CA ASP A 11 22.56 -5.64 -4.69
C ASP A 11 21.57 -6.46 -5.55
N SER A 12 22.07 -7.29 -6.46
CA SER A 12 21.25 -8.15 -7.31
C SER A 12 20.56 -9.26 -6.51
N ILE A 13 21.30 -9.90 -5.58
CA ILE A 13 20.73 -10.93 -4.68
C ILE A 13 19.67 -10.31 -3.77
N TYR A 14 19.94 -9.13 -3.24
CA TYR A 14 19.00 -8.40 -2.41
C TYR A 14 17.71 -8.04 -3.18
N GLY A 15 17.84 -7.52 -4.40
CA GLY A 15 16.70 -7.22 -5.26
C GLY A 15 15.85 -8.45 -5.60
N LEU A 16 16.52 -9.58 -5.92
CA LEU A 16 15.86 -10.86 -6.21
C LEU A 16 15.10 -11.39 -4.97
N THR A 17 15.72 -11.30 -3.79
CA THR A 17 15.11 -11.71 -2.53
C THR A 17 13.81 -10.93 -2.26
N ILE A 18 13.85 -9.60 -2.38
CA ILE A 18 12.66 -8.74 -2.22
C ILE A 18 11.57 -9.10 -3.23
N MET A 19 11.96 -9.39 -4.47
CA MET A 19 11.00 -9.78 -5.51
C MET A 19 10.32 -11.12 -5.16
N LEU A 20 11.08 -12.12 -4.71
CA LEU A 20 10.55 -13.40 -4.27
C LEU A 20 9.63 -13.28 -3.04
N GLU A 21 10.01 -12.46 -2.07
CA GLU A 21 9.19 -12.16 -0.90
C GLU A 21 7.85 -11.51 -1.28
N LYS A 22 7.87 -10.58 -2.24
CA LYS A 22 6.64 -9.96 -2.77
C LYS A 22 5.74 -10.98 -3.47
N ILE A 23 6.31 -11.83 -4.32
CA ILE A 23 5.56 -12.89 -5.01
C ILE A 23 4.93 -13.85 -4.00
N ALA A 24 5.71 -14.30 -3.01
CA ALA A 24 5.21 -15.17 -1.94
C ALA A 24 4.05 -14.51 -1.17
N ALA A 25 4.18 -13.22 -0.83
CA ALA A 25 3.13 -12.47 -0.18
C ALA A 25 1.84 -12.40 -1.03
N TYR A 26 1.95 -12.12 -2.33
CA TYR A 26 0.78 -12.11 -3.23
C TYR A 26 0.10 -13.47 -3.31
N VAL A 27 0.87 -14.55 -3.41
CA VAL A 27 0.31 -15.90 -3.45
C VAL A 27 -0.45 -16.21 -2.17
N VAL A 28 0.13 -15.89 -1.00
CA VAL A 28 -0.54 -16.11 0.29
C VAL A 28 -1.82 -15.29 0.40
N LEU A 29 -1.80 -14.00 0.05
CA LEU A 29 -2.99 -13.13 0.11
C LEU A 29 -4.09 -13.65 -0.83
N PHE A 30 -3.73 -14.10 -2.03
CA PHE A 30 -4.66 -14.69 -2.97
C PHE A 30 -5.29 -15.99 -2.45
N CYS A 31 -4.47 -16.89 -1.89
CA CYS A 31 -4.98 -18.12 -1.26
C CYS A 31 -5.96 -17.82 -0.13
N ILE A 32 -5.67 -16.83 0.71
CA ILE A 32 -6.56 -16.42 1.79
C ILE A 32 -7.87 -15.85 1.25
N ALA A 33 -7.83 -15.00 0.22
CA ALA A 33 -9.03 -14.48 -0.43
C ALA A 33 -9.91 -15.61 -1.00
N PHE A 34 -9.28 -16.68 -1.51
CA PHE A 34 -9.98 -17.87 -1.98
C PHE A 34 -10.63 -18.65 -0.83
N ILE A 35 -9.91 -18.83 0.28
CA ILE A 35 -10.42 -19.53 1.47
C ILE A 35 -11.64 -18.82 2.06
N VAL A 36 -11.62 -17.48 2.11
CA VAL A 36 -12.76 -16.68 2.58
C VAL A 36 -13.86 -16.50 1.53
N ARG A 37 -13.73 -17.16 0.37
CA ARG A 37 -14.70 -17.14 -0.75
C ARG A 37 -14.97 -15.76 -1.34
N LYS A 38 -13.99 -14.86 -1.28
CA LYS A 38 -14.05 -13.51 -1.84
C LYS A 38 -12.81 -13.24 -2.72
N PRO A 39 -12.52 -14.08 -3.74
CA PRO A 39 -11.28 -13.96 -4.52
C PRO A 39 -11.21 -12.66 -5.34
N ILE A 40 -12.31 -12.23 -5.96
CA ILE A 40 -12.35 -11.02 -6.79
C ILE A 40 -12.13 -9.78 -5.92
N GLU A 41 -12.84 -9.70 -4.81
CA GLU A 41 -12.75 -8.63 -3.83
C GLU A 41 -11.34 -8.54 -3.23
N GLY A 42 -10.76 -9.69 -2.90
CA GLY A 42 -9.40 -9.79 -2.37
C GLY A 42 -8.34 -9.37 -3.38
N ILE A 43 -8.50 -9.73 -4.68
CA ILE A 43 -7.61 -9.28 -5.75
C ILE A 43 -7.69 -7.76 -5.91
N ILE A 44 -8.89 -7.20 -6.01
CA ILE A 44 -9.11 -5.77 -6.20
C ILE A 44 -8.49 -4.99 -5.02
N PHE A 45 -8.78 -5.41 -3.79
CA PHE A 45 -8.20 -4.82 -2.59
C PHE A 45 -6.66 -4.88 -2.63
N THR A 46 -6.10 -6.07 -2.89
CA THR A 46 -4.64 -6.29 -2.86
C THR A 46 -3.92 -5.48 -3.93
N VAL A 47 -4.45 -5.46 -5.16
CA VAL A 47 -3.86 -4.69 -6.28
C VAL A 47 -3.88 -3.21 -5.97
N SER A 48 -5.02 -2.66 -5.57
CA SER A 48 -5.18 -1.25 -5.21
C SER A 48 -4.29 -0.88 -4.01
N PHE A 49 -4.32 -1.69 -2.94
CA PHE A 49 -3.49 -1.47 -1.76
C PHE A 49 -2.00 -1.43 -2.09
N MET A 50 -1.52 -2.37 -2.90
CA MET A 50 -0.12 -2.44 -3.26
C MET A 50 0.30 -1.33 -4.23
N ALA A 51 -0.55 -0.97 -5.19
CA ALA A 51 -0.29 0.14 -6.12
C ALA A 51 -0.05 1.45 -5.37
N VAL A 52 -0.95 1.78 -4.44
CA VAL A 52 -0.80 2.99 -3.61
C VAL A 52 0.39 2.86 -2.66
N ARG A 53 0.52 1.73 -1.97
CA ARG A 53 1.55 1.52 -0.95
C ARG A 53 2.98 1.58 -1.48
N GLN A 54 3.23 1.07 -2.68
CA GLN A 54 4.57 1.11 -3.30
C GLN A 54 5.06 2.54 -3.54
N THR A 55 4.15 3.46 -3.78
CA THR A 55 4.49 4.86 -4.08
C THR A 55 4.41 5.78 -2.86
N THR A 56 3.60 5.41 -1.86
CA THR A 56 3.39 6.23 -0.66
C THR A 56 4.29 5.85 0.51
N GLY A 57 4.81 4.63 0.52
CA GLY A 57 5.51 4.09 1.68
C GLY A 57 4.55 3.82 2.85
N GLY A 58 5.00 4.03 4.06
CA GLY A 58 4.23 3.85 5.30
C GLY A 58 4.91 2.86 6.25
N PHE A 59 4.19 2.43 7.29
CA PHE A 59 4.73 1.52 8.30
C PHE A 59 5.22 0.19 7.68
N HIS A 60 6.44 -0.22 8.00
CA HIS A 60 7.03 -1.51 7.66
C HIS A 60 7.44 -2.26 8.91
N ALA A 61 7.09 -3.55 8.96
CA ALA A 61 7.61 -4.44 10.00
C ALA A 61 9.10 -4.74 9.76
N LYS A 62 9.83 -5.06 10.84
CA LYS A 62 11.27 -5.34 10.78
C LYS A 62 11.60 -6.68 10.11
N SER A 63 10.61 -7.56 9.92
CA SER A 63 10.79 -8.88 9.32
C SER A 63 9.75 -9.14 8.23
N PHE A 64 10.10 -9.97 7.25
CA PHE A 64 9.18 -10.43 6.21
C PHE A 64 7.91 -11.05 6.80
N LEU A 65 8.05 -11.96 7.77
CA LEU A 65 6.90 -12.61 8.42
C LEU A 65 5.97 -11.59 9.11
N GLY A 66 6.54 -10.58 9.76
CA GLY A 66 5.74 -9.51 10.37
C GLY A 66 4.98 -8.69 9.33
N CYS A 67 5.60 -8.38 8.20
CA CYS A 67 4.96 -7.69 7.09
C CYS A 67 3.85 -8.54 6.45
N LEU A 68 4.12 -9.83 6.22
CA LEU A 68 3.16 -10.78 5.67
C LEU A 68 1.95 -10.95 6.59
N THR A 69 2.19 -11.18 7.89
CA THR A 69 1.10 -11.30 8.89
C THR A 69 0.26 -10.03 8.95
N GLY A 70 0.90 -8.86 8.96
CA GLY A 70 0.20 -7.58 8.90
C GLY A 70 -0.66 -7.43 7.65
N SER A 71 -0.15 -7.84 6.49
CA SER A 71 -0.88 -7.80 5.22
C SER A 71 -2.08 -8.76 5.22
N VAL A 72 -1.91 -9.96 5.77
CA VAL A 72 -2.99 -10.95 5.92
C VAL A 72 -4.09 -10.41 6.83
N LEU A 73 -3.73 -9.87 8.00
CA LEU A 73 -4.69 -9.28 8.93
C LEU A 73 -5.42 -8.10 8.29
N THR A 74 -4.71 -7.26 7.54
CA THR A 74 -5.31 -6.13 6.82
C THR A 74 -6.32 -6.59 5.78
N LEU A 75 -5.99 -7.65 4.99
CA LEU A 75 -6.89 -8.24 4.02
C LEU A 75 -8.15 -8.80 4.69
N LEU A 76 -7.99 -9.59 5.76
CA LEU A 76 -9.11 -10.17 6.49
C LEU A 76 -10.01 -9.09 7.11
N MET A 77 -9.41 -8.07 7.73
CA MET A 77 -10.16 -6.94 8.27
C MET A 77 -10.93 -6.20 7.15
N ALA A 78 -10.29 -6.00 6.00
CA ALA A 78 -10.93 -5.33 4.87
C ALA A 78 -12.15 -6.10 4.35
N LEU A 79 -12.00 -7.43 4.13
CA LEU A 79 -13.02 -8.26 3.51
C LEU A 79 -14.16 -8.67 4.47
N GLU A 80 -13.83 -8.97 5.74
CA GLU A 80 -14.78 -9.58 6.67
C GLU A 80 -15.40 -8.58 7.65
N ILE A 81 -14.70 -7.48 7.95
CA ILE A 81 -15.15 -6.52 8.97
C ILE A 81 -15.52 -5.18 8.33
N ILE A 82 -14.56 -4.55 7.65
CA ILE A 82 -14.75 -3.17 7.19
C ILE A 82 -15.74 -3.09 6.03
N ALA A 83 -15.62 -3.97 5.02
CA ALA A 83 -16.51 -3.92 3.86
C ALA A 83 -17.98 -4.09 4.25
N PRO A 84 -18.41 -5.11 5.03
CA PRO A 84 -19.80 -5.22 5.43
C PRO A 84 -20.26 -4.13 6.39
N LEU A 85 -19.35 -3.56 7.19
CA LEU A 85 -19.69 -2.47 8.10
C LEU A 85 -20.01 -1.17 7.35
N ILE A 86 -19.16 -0.78 6.38
CA ILE A 86 -19.33 0.48 5.66
C ILE A 86 -20.34 0.40 4.51
N GLU A 87 -20.73 -0.82 4.08
CA GLU A 87 -21.76 -0.99 3.06
C GLU A 87 -23.10 -0.37 3.48
N LYS A 88 -23.39 -0.33 4.79
CA LYS A 88 -24.62 0.26 5.34
C LYS A 88 -24.57 1.80 5.41
N TYR A 89 -23.40 2.41 5.34
CA TYR A 89 -23.18 3.84 5.63
C TYR A 89 -22.49 4.54 4.46
N GLU A 90 -23.19 4.70 3.34
CA GLU A 90 -22.64 5.30 2.10
C GLU A 90 -22.00 6.67 2.33
N MET A 91 -22.64 7.55 3.08
CA MET A 91 -22.09 8.90 3.35
C MET A 91 -20.80 8.83 4.20
N VAL A 92 -20.78 7.99 5.22
CA VAL A 92 -19.60 7.80 6.09
C VAL A 92 -18.43 7.24 5.28
N LYS A 93 -18.70 6.26 4.42
CA LYS A 93 -17.72 5.69 3.49
C LYS A 93 -17.08 6.76 2.61
N GLY A 94 -17.90 7.62 2.00
CA GLY A 94 -17.44 8.72 1.16
C GLY A 94 -16.58 9.73 1.92
N ILE A 95 -17.00 10.14 3.12
CA ILE A 95 -16.27 11.07 3.96
C ILE A 95 -14.90 10.50 4.35
N ILE A 96 -14.86 9.25 4.83
CA ILE A 96 -13.60 8.61 5.24
C ILE A 96 -12.66 8.44 4.03
N PHE A 97 -13.19 8.06 2.88
CA PHE A 97 -12.41 7.96 1.65
C PHE A 97 -11.77 9.30 1.26
N ILE A 98 -12.52 10.41 1.28
CA ILE A 98 -11.99 11.75 0.97
C ILE A 98 -10.92 12.14 1.98
N LEU A 99 -11.17 11.96 3.28
CA LEU A 99 -10.18 12.27 4.33
C LEU A 99 -8.90 11.44 4.16
N SER A 100 -9.02 10.16 3.81
CA SER A 100 -7.88 9.28 3.55
C SER A 100 -7.08 9.73 2.33
N THR A 101 -7.76 10.11 1.26
CA THR A 101 -7.14 10.64 0.04
C THR A 101 -6.37 11.93 0.33
N VAL A 102 -6.96 12.86 1.08
CA VAL A 102 -6.30 14.12 1.51
C VAL A 102 -5.10 13.80 2.42
N CYS A 103 -5.25 12.87 3.35
CA CYS A 103 -4.17 12.43 4.23
C CYS A 103 -2.97 11.92 3.42
N ILE A 104 -3.19 11.02 2.45
CA ILE A 104 -2.12 10.51 1.58
C ILE A 104 -1.51 11.65 0.76
N TRP A 105 -2.32 12.51 0.17
CA TRP A 105 -1.86 13.64 -0.62
C TRP A 105 -0.93 14.58 0.13
N CYS A 106 -1.21 14.82 1.41
CA CYS A 106 -0.43 15.72 2.26
C CYS A 106 0.84 15.06 2.83
N PHE A 107 0.75 13.79 3.20
CA PHE A 107 1.79 13.13 4.00
C PHE A 107 2.66 12.13 3.23
N ALA A 108 2.29 11.71 2.03
CA ALA A 108 3.11 10.82 1.21
C ALA A 108 4.16 11.61 0.41
N PRO A 109 5.33 10.99 0.10
CA PRO A 109 5.77 9.68 0.57
C PRO A 109 6.39 9.73 1.98
N VAL A 110 6.30 8.61 2.71
CA VAL A 110 7.02 8.42 3.98
C VAL A 110 8.36 7.74 3.70
N ASN A 111 9.47 8.44 4.00
CA ASN A 111 10.81 7.92 3.82
C ASN A 111 11.16 6.91 4.93
N HIS A 112 11.32 5.64 4.56
CA HIS A 112 11.61 4.57 5.51
C HIS A 112 13.13 4.25 5.53
N PRO A 113 13.71 3.83 6.67
CA PRO A 113 15.14 3.50 6.77
C PRO A 113 15.65 2.52 5.70
N ASN A 114 14.81 1.56 5.30
CA ASN A 114 15.18 0.57 4.28
C ASN A 114 15.14 1.12 2.85
N LEU A 115 14.54 2.30 2.63
CA LEU A 115 14.44 2.92 1.31
C LEU A 115 15.44 4.08 1.17
N ALA A 116 15.75 4.78 2.29
CA ALA A 116 16.73 5.85 2.40
C ALA A 116 16.78 6.80 1.18
N LEU A 117 15.61 7.31 0.77
CA LEU A 117 15.46 8.15 -0.42
C LEU A 117 16.24 9.46 -0.30
N SER A 118 16.94 9.82 -1.37
CA SER A 118 17.50 11.15 -1.56
C SER A 118 16.39 12.19 -1.78
N LYS A 119 16.71 13.49 -1.66
CA LYS A 119 15.73 14.57 -1.90
C LYS A 119 15.12 14.52 -3.30
N CYS A 120 15.92 14.15 -4.31
CA CYS A 120 15.46 14.06 -5.69
C CYS A 120 14.48 12.89 -5.89
N GLU A 121 14.83 11.72 -5.39
CA GLU A 121 13.97 10.53 -5.42
C GLU A 121 12.67 10.74 -4.63
N GLN A 122 12.73 11.44 -3.49
CA GLN A 122 11.52 11.76 -2.73
C GLN A 122 10.54 12.62 -3.53
N GLN A 123 11.04 13.57 -4.36
CA GLN A 123 10.18 14.35 -5.26
C GLN A 123 9.56 13.49 -6.35
N GLU A 124 10.30 12.56 -6.92
CA GLU A 124 9.79 11.62 -7.92
C GLU A 124 8.72 10.71 -7.32
N TYR A 125 8.98 10.10 -6.17
CA TYR A 125 7.99 9.29 -5.45
C TYR A 125 6.73 10.07 -5.09
N LYS A 126 6.88 11.35 -4.73
CA LYS A 126 5.74 12.24 -4.47
C LYS A 126 4.89 12.48 -5.70
N MET A 127 5.51 12.67 -6.87
CA MET A 127 4.77 12.80 -8.14
C MET A 127 4.08 11.49 -8.51
N TRP A 128 4.78 10.36 -8.38
CA TRP A 128 4.22 9.04 -8.68
C TRP A 128 3.06 8.69 -7.74
N SER A 129 3.21 8.95 -6.45
CA SER A 129 2.14 8.75 -5.45
C SER A 129 0.87 9.53 -5.83
N ARG A 130 1.01 10.79 -6.24
CA ARG A 130 -0.13 11.62 -6.65
C ARG A 130 -0.77 11.14 -7.95
N LYS A 131 0.03 10.66 -8.92
CA LYS A 131 -0.49 10.08 -10.17
C LYS A 131 -1.27 8.79 -9.91
N VAL A 132 -0.70 7.88 -9.11
CA VAL A 132 -1.37 6.62 -8.76
C VAL A 132 -2.66 6.90 -7.98
N LEU A 133 -2.60 7.77 -6.98
CA LEU A 133 -3.78 8.14 -6.20
C LEU A 133 -4.88 8.79 -7.06
N GLY A 134 -4.50 9.67 -8.01
CA GLY A 134 -5.44 10.28 -8.96
C GLY A 134 -6.06 9.26 -9.90
N MET A 135 -5.28 8.29 -10.38
CA MET A 135 -5.78 7.20 -11.22
C MET A 135 -6.75 6.30 -10.45
N GLU A 136 -6.40 5.88 -9.24
CA GLU A 136 -7.28 5.10 -8.36
C GLU A 136 -8.58 5.86 -8.06
N PHE A 137 -8.48 7.15 -7.75
CA PHE A 137 -9.65 8.00 -7.53
C PHE A 137 -10.55 8.06 -8.75
N GLY A 138 -9.97 8.23 -9.95
CA GLY A 138 -10.73 8.23 -11.21
C GLY A 138 -11.45 6.91 -11.46
N VAL A 139 -10.77 5.78 -11.26
CA VAL A 139 -11.37 4.43 -11.40
C VAL A 139 -12.52 4.23 -10.39
N ILE A 140 -12.33 4.66 -9.14
CA ILE A 140 -13.36 4.58 -8.10
C ILE A 140 -14.60 5.39 -8.48
N VAL A 141 -14.41 6.63 -8.98
CA VAL A 141 -15.53 7.48 -9.41
C VAL A 141 -16.28 6.87 -10.57
N ILE A 142 -15.58 6.36 -11.59
CA ILE A 142 -16.20 5.68 -12.73
C ILE A 142 -16.97 4.44 -12.26
N ALA A 143 -16.35 3.62 -11.42
CA ALA A 143 -17.01 2.42 -10.88
C ALA A 143 -18.21 2.76 -10.00
N TYR A 144 -18.17 3.87 -9.28
CA TYR A 144 -19.31 4.38 -8.51
C TYR A 144 -20.46 4.79 -9.41
N LEU A 145 -20.19 5.53 -10.49
CA LEU A 145 -21.21 5.95 -11.47
C LEU A 145 -21.84 4.76 -12.22
N LEU A 146 -21.05 3.70 -12.42
CA LEU A 146 -21.51 2.44 -13.01
C LEU A 146 -22.17 1.47 -12.01
N HIS A 147 -22.38 1.89 -10.77
CA HIS A 147 -22.94 1.08 -9.67
C HIS A 147 -22.21 -0.25 -9.41
N MET A 148 -20.91 -0.28 -9.65
CA MET A 148 -20.07 -1.45 -9.44
C MET A 148 -19.76 -1.62 -7.95
N ARG A 149 -20.16 -2.73 -7.32
CA ARG A 149 -19.96 -2.97 -5.88
C ARG A 149 -18.49 -3.11 -5.47
N TRP A 150 -17.62 -3.53 -6.38
CA TRP A 150 -16.20 -3.76 -6.07
C TRP A 150 -15.40 -2.48 -5.77
N GLN A 151 -15.91 -1.29 -6.15
CA GLN A 151 -15.25 0.00 -5.86
C GLN A 151 -14.96 0.20 -4.36
N GLN A 152 -15.81 -0.33 -3.48
CA GLN A 152 -15.63 -0.19 -2.04
C GLN A 152 -14.31 -0.80 -1.55
N TYR A 153 -13.82 -1.87 -2.17
CA TYR A 153 -12.57 -2.51 -1.79
C TYR A 153 -11.35 -1.66 -2.15
N MET A 154 -11.41 -0.91 -3.25
CA MET A 154 -10.40 0.11 -3.58
C MET A 154 -10.43 1.26 -2.58
N MET A 155 -11.62 1.75 -2.20
CA MET A 155 -11.75 2.80 -1.17
C MET A 155 -11.16 2.34 0.17
N ILE A 156 -11.44 1.10 0.59
CA ILE A 156 -10.88 0.50 1.81
C ILE A 156 -9.35 0.39 1.71
N ALA A 157 -8.81 0.03 0.55
CA ALA A 157 -7.37 -0.05 0.33
C ALA A 157 -6.69 1.32 0.57
N ILE A 158 -7.27 2.40 0.04
CA ILE A 158 -6.79 3.77 0.25
C ILE A 158 -6.89 4.17 1.74
N MET A 159 -7.99 3.78 2.42
CA MET A 159 -8.14 4.02 3.85
C MET A 159 -7.02 3.36 4.66
N PHE A 160 -6.71 2.08 4.39
CA PHE A 160 -5.62 1.39 5.07
C PHE A 160 -4.26 2.00 4.76
N CYS A 161 -4.00 2.43 3.53
CA CYS A 161 -2.76 3.14 3.19
C CYS A 161 -2.61 4.43 4.01
N ALA A 162 -3.69 5.21 4.18
CA ALA A 162 -3.67 6.41 5.02
C ALA A 162 -3.37 6.07 6.49
N VAL A 163 -4.00 5.03 7.03
CA VAL A 163 -3.74 4.54 8.40
C VAL A 163 -2.27 4.14 8.57
N PHE A 164 -1.68 3.39 7.62
CA PHE A 164 -0.28 2.99 7.70
C PHE A 164 0.69 4.17 7.58
N ILE A 165 0.36 5.21 6.82
CA ILE A 165 1.14 6.46 6.79
C ILE A 165 1.11 7.14 8.16
N LEU A 166 -0.08 7.26 8.77
CA LEU A 166 -0.22 7.88 10.09
C LEU A 166 0.52 7.08 11.17
N ILE A 167 0.41 5.75 11.16
CA ILE A 167 1.16 4.88 12.09
C ILE A 167 2.66 5.10 11.92
N ALA A 168 3.19 5.12 10.69
CA ALA A 168 4.60 5.34 10.44
C ALA A 168 5.09 6.68 10.99
N LYS A 169 4.28 7.73 10.88
CA LYS A 169 4.58 9.06 11.46
C LYS A 169 4.53 9.07 12.99
N ILE A 170 3.53 8.43 13.59
CA ILE A 170 3.38 8.33 15.05
C ILE A 170 4.56 7.53 15.65
N VAL A 171 4.92 6.41 15.04
CA VAL A 171 6.03 5.55 15.48
C VAL A 171 7.41 6.15 15.12
N ARG A 172 7.44 7.29 14.41
CA ARG A 172 8.66 7.98 13.98
C ARG A 172 9.60 7.08 13.15
N GLN A 173 9.05 6.26 12.28
CA GLN A 173 9.85 5.46 11.34
C GLN A 173 10.41 6.29 10.17
N GLU A 174 10.01 7.54 10.06
CA GLU A 174 10.48 8.44 9.00
C GLU A 174 11.93 8.88 9.26
N VAL A 175 12.80 8.64 8.28
CA VAL A 175 14.20 9.08 8.29
C VAL A 175 14.32 10.39 7.51
N LYS A 176 15.11 11.33 8.05
CA LYS A 176 15.42 12.56 7.33
C LYS A 176 16.27 12.24 6.10
N CYS A 177 15.97 12.87 4.97
CA CYS A 177 16.76 12.73 3.77
C CYS A 177 18.20 13.24 4.02
N ASP A 178 19.18 12.40 3.78
CA ASP A 178 20.57 12.84 3.76
C ASP A 178 20.78 13.80 2.57
N GLU A 179 21.48 14.89 2.84
CA GLU A 179 21.97 15.80 1.82
C GLU A 179 23.19 15.16 1.14
N LYS A 180 22.95 14.30 0.14
CA LYS A 180 23.98 13.90 -0.80
C LYS A 180 23.70 14.49 -2.16
#